data_af2f0b4871953512953a8c1388ca094b
#
_entry.id   af2f0b4871953512953a8c1388ca094b
#
_cell.length_a   1.000
_cell.length_b   1.000
_cell.length_c   1.000
_cell.angle_alpha   90.00
_cell.angle_beta   90.00
_cell.angle_gamma   90.00
#
_symmetry.space_group_name_H-M   'P 1'
#
loop_
_entity.id
_entity.type
_entity.pdbx_description
1 polymer ?
#
loop_
_entity_poly.entity_id
_entity_poly.type
_entity_poly.pdbx_seq_one_letter_code
_entity_poly.pdbx_strand_id
1 'polypeptide(L)'
;VRLLLVDDEPGLRAAVKAYLEDEGFQVTTANDGEEGWTVAQELMPDVVITDVMMPRCDGYGLLKRLRADERLGGTPVIFLTAKGMTTDRIAGFQAGADDYIPKPFDPDELVARVRNVVRRQERLLAEAARFADADIGAMAKQITEIRSMLGTGGVKKATPDVKLDFTPREASVLQLVAEGMMNKEIARRLETSIRNVEKYVSRLFIKTGTASRTELVRYALEHGLVD
;
A
#
# COMPACT_ATOMS: atom_id res chain seq x y z
N VAL A 1 -19.48 -3.24 0.62
CA VAL A 1 -18.11 -3.71 0.94
C VAL A 1 -18.10 -5.23 0.91
N ARG A 2 -17.23 -5.83 0.11
CA ARG A 2 -17.06 -7.28 -0.06
C ARG A 2 -15.95 -7.76 0.85
N LEU A 3 -16.27 -8.69 1.72
CA LEU A 3 -15.32 -9.30 2.65
C LEU A 3 -15.07 -10.75 2.26
N LEU A 4 -13.81 -11.18 2.35
CA LEU A 4 -13.44 -12.58 2.34
C LEU A 4 -13.05 -13.00 3.75
N LEU A 5 -13.80 -13.94 4.32
CA LEU A 5 -13.54 -14.52 5.64
C LEU A 5 -12.98 -15.94 5.49
N VAL A 6 -11.75 -16.15 5.95
CA VAL A 6 -11.02 -17.42 5.85
C VAL A 6 -10.74 -17.94 7.26
N ASP A 7 -11.31 -19.09 7.60
CA ASP A 7 -11.16 -19.71 8.92
C ASP A 7 -11.50 -21.20 8.79
N ASP A 8 -10.73 -22.09 9.37
CA ASP A 8 -10.94 -23.54 9.27
C ASP A 8 -12.02 -24.06 10.25
N GLU A 9 -12.43 -23.25 11.23
CA GLU A 9 -13.48 -23.60 12.18
C GLU A 9 -14.88 -23.25 11.64
N PRO A 10 -15.70 -24.26 11.23
CA PRO A 10 -16.98 -23.98 10.55
C PRO A 10 -17.97 -23.23 11.42
N GLY A 11 -17.99 -23.49 12.74
CA GLY A 11 -18.91 -22.82 13.67
C GLY A 11 -18.59 -21.34 13.83
N LEU A 12 -17.32 -21.01 14.05
CA LEU A 12 -16.86 -19.62 14.16
C LEU A 12 -17.08 -18.88 12.85
N ARG A 13 -16.69 -19.48 11.72
CA ARG A 13 -16.87 -18.91 10.39
C ARG A 13 -18.33 -18.57 10.09
N ALA A 14 -19.27 -19.49 10.41
CA ALA A 14 -20.70 -19.26 10.21
C ALA A 14 -21.22 -18.12 11.11
N ALA A 15 -20.85 -18.08 12.38
CA ALA A 15 -21.25 -17.04 13.32
C ALA A 15 -20.72 -15.65 12.92
N VAL A 16 -19.44 -15.57 12.59
CA VAL A 16 -18.81 -14.31 12.15
C VAL A 16 -19.41 -13.82 10.84
N LYS A 17 -19.63 -14.72 9.88
CA LYS A 17 -20.30 -14.38 8.62
C LYS A 17 -21.68 -13.77 8.88
N ALA A 18 -22.54 -14.45 9.63
CA ALA A 18 -23.90 -13.98 9.92
C ALA A 18 -23.88 -12.59 10.57
N TYR A 19 -22.98 -12.37 11.52
CA TYR A 19 -22.86 -11.09 12.20
C TYR A 19 -22.42 -9.96 11.27
N LEU A 20 -21.41 -10.21 10.42
CA LEU A 20 -20.93 -9.21 9.45
C LEU A 20 -21.97 -8.92 8.36
N GLU A 21 -22.76 -9.91 7.95
CA GLU A 21 -23.87 -9.73 6.99
C GLU A 21 -25.00 -8.89 7.59
N ASP A 22 -25.33 -9.07 8.87
CA ASP A 22 -26.31 -8.26 9.61
C ASP A 22 -25.84 -6.79 9.72
N GLU A 23 -24.54 -6.55 9.79
CA GLU A 23 -23.92 -5.23 9.77
C GLU A 23 -23.78 -4.61 8.36
N GLY A 24 -24.33 -5.26 7.33
CA GLY A 24 -24.45 -4.77 5.96
C GLY A 24 -23.26 -5.07 5.05
N PHE A 25 -22.35 -5.96 5.44
CA PHE A 25 -21.27 -6.43 4.58
C PHE A 25 -21.71 -7.60 3.68
N GLN A 26 -21.05 -7.76 2.54
CA GLN A 26 -21.17 -8.95 1.69
C GLN A 26 -20.04 -9.91 2.02
N VAL A 27 -20.31 -11.06 2.61
CA VAL A 27 -19.29 -11.96 3.13
C VAL A 27 -19.25 -13.26 2.33
N THR A 28 -18.11 -13.49 1.67
CA THR A 28 -17.75 -14.79 1.09
C THR A 28 -16.78 -15.50 2.03
N THR A 29 -16.90 -16.81 2.16
CA THR A 29 -16.10 -17.59 3.10
C THR A 29 -15.22 -18.61 2.38
N ALA A 30 -14.08 -18.96 3.01
CA ALA A 30 -13.20 -20.06 2.61
C ALA A 30 -12.73 -20.84 3.85
N ASN A 31 -12.35 -22.11 3.66
CA ASN A 31 -12.02 -23.04 4.75
C ASN A 31 -10.52 -23.02 5.13
N ASP A 32 -9.67 -22.48 4.27
CA ASP A 32 -8.22 -22.36 4.44
C ASP A 32 -7.63 -21.38 3.43
N GLY A 33 -6.31 -21.17 3.51
CA GLY A 33 -5.62 -20.23 2.64
C GLY A 33 -5.55 -20.63 1.15
N GLU A 34 -5.66 -21.92 0.79
CA GLU A 34 -5.70 -22.35 -0.62
C GLU A 34 -7.04 -21.96 -1.26
N GLU A 35 -8.13 -22.31 -0.61
CA GLU A 35 -9.47 -21.90 -1.05
C GLU A 35 -9.62 -20.37 -0.97
N GLY A 36 -9.10 -19.77 0.11
CA GLY A 36 -9.06 -18.32 0.29
C GLY A 36 -8.37 -17.58 -0.85
N TRP A 37 -7.25 -18.10 -1.32
CA TRP A 37 -6.55 -17.58 -2.50
C TRP A 37 -7.40 -17.66 -3.77
N THR A 38 -7.99 -18.80 -4.03
CA THR A 38 -8.85 -19.00 -5.22
C THR A 38 -10.03 -18.06 -5.22
N VAL A 39 -10.73 -17.97 -4.07
CA VAL A 39 -11.87 -17.05 -3.90
C VAL A 39 -11.45 -15.58 -4.01
N ALA A 40 -10.28 -15.21 -3.47
CA ALA A 40 -9.80 -13.84 -3.54
C ALA A 40 -9.58 -13.36 -4.99
N GLN A 41 -9.06 -14.22 -5.85
CA GLN A 41 -8.83 -13.90 -7.27
C GLN A 41 -10.12 -13.65 -8.05
N GLU A 42 -11.19 -14.33 -7.72
CA GLU A 42 -12.51 -14.19 -8.36
C GLU A 42 -13.32 -13.04 -7.76
N LEU A 43 -13.35 -12.97 -6.44
CA LEU A 43 -14.15 -12.01 -5.69
C LEU A 43 -13.58 -10.60 -5.76
N MET A 44 -12.25 -10.45 -5.78
CA MET A 44 -11.56 -9.17 -5.60
C MET A 44 -12.07 -8.44 -4.35
N PRO A 45 -11.85 -8.98 -3.14
CA PRO A 45 -12.44 -8.46 -1.91
C PRO A 45 -11.86 -7.09 -1.53
N ASP A 46 -12.68 -6.28 -0.85
CA ASP A 46 -12.25 -4.99 -0.32
C ASP A 46 -11.44 -5.16 0.99
N VAL A 47 -11.67 -6.26 1.74
CA VAL A 47 -10.89 -6.67 2.92
C VAL A 47 -10.87 -8.19 3.02
N VAL A 48 -9.74 -8.74 3.41
CA VAL A 48 -9.59 -10.16 3.80
C VAL A 48 -9.48 -10.25 5.32
N ILE A 49 -10.29 -11.11 5.92
CA ILE A 49 -10.22 -11.48 7.33
C ILE A 49 -9.81 -12.94 7.36
N THR A 50 -8.72 -13.28 8.00
CA THR A 50 -8.21 -14.66 7.99
C THR A 50 -7.69 -15.11 9.34
N ASP A 51 -7.95 -16.37 9.70
CA ASP A 51 -7.19 -16.98 10.80
C ASP A 51 -5.71 -17.08 10.42
N VAL A 52 -4.85 -17.02 11.40
CA VAL A 52 -3.41 -17.27 11.26
C VAL A 52 -3.15 -18.75 11.05
N MET A 53 -3.74 -19.60 11.91
CA MET A 53 -3.43 -21.03 11.95
C MET A 53 -4.51 -21.84 11.25
N MET A 54 -4.24 -22.28 10.04
CA MET A 54 -5.15 -23.11 9.24
C MET A 54 -4.38 -24.25 8.56
N PRO A 55 -5.03 -25.37 8.26
CA PRO A 55 -4.40 -26.47 7.53
C PRO A 55 -4.11 -26.08 6.07
N ARG A 56 -3.23 -26.83 5.40
CA ARG A 56 -2.82 -26.68 4.00
C ARG A 56 -2.05 -25.39 3.72
N CYS A 57 -2.71 -24.26 3.78
CA CYS A 57 -2.11 -22.93 3.65
C CYS A 57 -2.60 -22.06 4.82
N ASP A 58 -1.68 -21.59 5.63
CA ASP A 58 -1.95 -20.71 6.76
C ASP A 58 -2.23 -19.26 6.31
N GLY A 59 -2.66 -18.42 7.25
CA GLY A 59 -2.96 -17.03 6.95
C GLY A 59 -1.77 -16.22 6.45
N TYR A 60 -0.54 -16.56 6.87
CA TYR A 60 0.66 -15.89 6.35
C TYR A 60 0.98 -16.30 4.92
N GLY A 61 0.76 -17.58 4.58
CA GLY A 61 0.87 -18.07 3.21
C GLY A 61 -0.11 -17.39 2.27
N LEU A 62 -1.36 -17.20 2.73
CA LEU A 62 -2.37 -16.44 2.00
C LEU A 62 -1.95 -14.97 1.83
N LEU A 63 -1.52 -14.29 2.89
CA LEU A 63 -1.05 -12.92 2.85
C LEU A 63 0.10 -12.74 1.85
N LYS A 64 1.08 -13.65 1.86
CA LYS A 64 2.22 -13.60 0.94
C LYS A 64 1.79 -13.67 -0.52
N ARG A 65 0.80 -14.52 -0.84
CA ARG A 65 0.24 -14.63 -2.19
C ARG A 65 -0.52 -13.36 -2.60
N LEU A 66 -1.33 -12.82 -1.69
CA LEU A 66 -2.05 -11.55 -1.92
C LEU A 66 -1.07 -10.42 -2.21
N ARG A 67 0.02 -10.28 -1.43
CA ARG A 67 1.03 -9.22 -1.61
C ARG A 67 1.85 -9.37 -2.89
N ALA A 68 1.96 -10.58 -3.44
CA ALA A 68 2.66 -10.85 -4.69
C ALA A 68 1.79 -10.63 -5.95
N ASP A 69 0.48 -10.52 -5.82
CA ASP A 69 -0.44 -10.27 -6.93
C ASP A 69 -0.62 -8.76 -7.17
N GLU A 70 -0.51 -8.32 -8.43
CA GLU A 70 -0.60 -6.91 -8.81
C GLU A 70 -1.97 -6.28 -8.50
N ARG A 71 -3.06 -7.06 -8.54
CA ARG A 71 -4.43 -6.59 -8.32
C ARG A 71 -4.83 -6.64 -6.84
N LEU A 72 -4.32 -7.63 -6.11
CA LEU A 72 -4.69 -7.92 -4.72
C LEU A 72 -3.65 -7.42 -3.71
N GLY A 73 -2.46 -6.98 -4.17
CA GLY A 73 -1.35 -6.58 -3.30
C GLY A 73 -1.69 -5.44 -2.32
N GLY A 74 -2.62 -4.58 -2.70
CA GLY A 74 -3.13 -3.49 -1.86
C GLY A 74 -4.35 -3.84 -1.00
N THR A 75 -4.90 -5.06 -1.11
CA THR A 75 -6.08 -5.47 -0.33
C THR A 75 -5.72 -5.58 1.15
N PRO A 76 -6.43 -4.88 2.04
CA PRO A 76 -6.21 -4.97 3.46
C PRO A 76 -6.46 -6.37 4.02
N VAL A 77 -5.59 -6.80 4.95
CA VAL A 77 -5.69 -8.10 5.62
C VAL A 77 -5.73 -7.93 7.12
N ILE A 78 -6.79 -8.45 7.75
CA ILE A 78 -6.98 -8.50 9.20
C ILE A 78 -6.79 -9.95 9.66
N PHE A 79 -5.87 -10.18 10.58
CA PHE A 79 -5.68 -11.50 11.17
C PHE A 79 -6.54 -11.72 12.41
N LEU A 80 -7.19 -12.87 12.47
CA LEU A 80 -7.73 -13.43 13.71
C LEU A 80 -6.66 -14.37 14.30
N THR A 81 -6.25 -14.16 15.53
CA THR A 81 -5.11 -14.89 16.11
C THR A 81 -5.39 -15.41 17.50
N ALA A 82 -4.88 -16.59 17.85
CA ALA A 82 -4.95 -17.10 19.20
C ALA A 82 -4.17 -16.20 20.18
N LYS A 83 -4.71 -16.04 21.40
CA LYS A 83 -4.11 -15.23 22.47
C LYS A 83 -2.75 -15.82 22.89
N GLY A 84 -1.66 -15.09 22.68
CA GLY A 84 -0.31 -15.52 23.10
C GLY A 84 0.79 -15.44 22.03
N MET A 85 0.46 -15.23 20.78
CA MET A 85 1.42 -15.14 19.66
C MET A 85 2.02 -13.74 19.50
N THR A 86 2.69 -13.21 20.54
CA THR A 86 3.27 -11.85 20.47
C THR A 86 4.43 -11.78 19.48
N THR A 87 5.21 -12.86 19.33
CA THR A 87 6.31 -12.99 18.36
C THR A 87 5.79 -13.04 16.92
N ASP A 88 4.67 -13.72 16.70
CA ASP A 88 4.07 -13.85 15.36
C ASP A 88 3.41 -12.55 14.92
N ARG A 89 2.91 -11.74 15.85
CA ARG A 89 2.35 -10.40 15.54
C ARG A 89 3.40 -9.46 14.97
N ILE A 90 4.62 -9.48 15.49
CA ILE A 90 5.73 -8.65 14.98
C ILE A 90 6.12 -9.12 13.57
N ALA A 91 6.24 -10.43 13.37
CA ALA A 91 6.53 -11.01 12.07
C ALA A 91 5.44 -10.71 11.04
N GLY A 92 4.18 -10.75 11.45
CA GLY A 92 3.05 -10.49 10.57
C GLY A 92 2.87 -9.01 10.19
N PHE A 93 3.13 -8.07 11.11
CA PHE A 93 3.21 -6.64 10.75
C PHE A 93 4.36 -6.37 9.78
N GLN A 94 5.48 -7.08 9.92
CA GLN A 94 6.59 -7.03 8.97
C GLN A 94 6.23 -7.65 7.62
N ALA A 95 5.33 -8.64 7.61
CA ALA A 95 4.82 -9.28 6.40
C ALA A 95 3.74 -8.45 5.68
N GLY A 96 3.28 -7.33 6.27
CA GLY A 96 2.35 -6.40 5.63
C GLY A 96 0.88 -6.62 5.97
N ALA A 97 0.56 -7.20 7.14
CA ALA A 97 -0.80 -7.22 7.67
C ALA A 97 -1.24 -5.82 8.14
N ASP A 98 -2.51 -5.52 7.99
CA ASP A 98 -3.07 -4.21 8.31
C ASP A 98 -3.59 -4.14 9.75
N ASP A 99 -4.09 -5.25 10.31
CA ASP A 99 -4.54 -5.33 11.70
C ASP A 99 -4.55 -6.77 12.24
N TYR A 100 -4.66 -6.90 13.58
CA TYR A 100 -4.71 -8.17 14.33
C TYR A 100 -5.77 -8.12 15.41
N ILE A 101 -6.60 -9.16 15.50
CA ILE A 101 -7.64 -9.31 16.51
C ILE A 101 -7.41 -10.63 17.25
N PRO A 102 -7.13 -10.60 18.56
CA PRO A 102 -6.93 -11.82 19.34
C PRO A 102 -8.25 -12.55 19.58
N LYS A 103 -8.27 -13.86 19.39
CA LYS A 103 -9.39 -14.75 19.80
C LYS A 103 -9.30 -15.02 21.31
N PRO A 104 -10.40 -15.02 22.08
CA PRO A 104 -11.75 -14.64 21.66
C PRO A 104 -11.90 -13.12 21.50
N PHE A 105 -12.68 -12.68 20.53
CA PHE A 105 -12.93 -11.26 20.24
C PHE A 105 -14.42 -10.93 20.36
N ASP A 106 -14.68 -9.66 20.59
CA ASP A 106 -16.02 -9.10 20.51
C ASP A 106 -16.37 -8.86 19.03
N PRO A 107 -17.52 -9.34 18.53
CA PRO A 107 -17.96 -9.09 17.17
C PRO A 107 -18.04 -7.60 16.81
N ASP A 108 -18.43 -6.73 17.75
CA ASP A 108 -18.43 -5.28 17.56
C ASP A 108 -17.02 -4.70 17.33
N GLU A 109 -16.02 -5.26 18.02
CA GLU A 109 -14.61 -4.89 17.79
C GLU A 109 -14.19 -5.24 16.36
N LEU A 110 -14.55 -6.43 15.87
CA LEU A 110 -14.24 -6.84 14.51
C LEU A 110 -14.86 -5.89 13.48
N VAL A 111 -16.15 -5.57 13.63
CA VAL A 111 -16.87 -4.62 12.76
C VAL A 111 -16.20 -3.25 12.76
N ALA A 112 -15.85 -2.73 13.93
CA ALA A 112 -15.21 -1.42 14.07
C ALA A 112 -13.84 -1.39 13.35
N ARG A 113 -13.06 -2.46 13.44
CA ARG A 113 -11.76 -2.59 12.77
C ARG A 113 -11.91 -2.69 11.24
N VAL A 114 -12.85 -3.52 10.76
CA VAL A 114 -13.16 -3.61 9.33
C VAL A 114 -13.54 -2.23 8.77
N ARG A 115 -14.45 -1.52 9.44
CA ARG A 115 -14.86 -0.16 9.03
C ARG A 115 -13.70 0.84 9.05
N ASN A 116 -12.77 0.72 10.00
CA ASN A 116 -11.60 1.60 10.07
C ASN A 116 -10.63 1.33 8.92
N VAL A 117 -10.39 0.07 8.60
CA VAL A 117 -9.50 -0.34 7.50
C VAL A 117 -10.07 0.12 6.15
N VAL A 118 -11.37 -0.10 5.91
CA VAL A 118 -12.06 0.37 4.70
C VAL A 118 -11.96 1.89 4.54
N ARG A 119 -12.29 2.65 5.58
CA ARG A 119 -12.19 4.12 5.55
C ARG A 119 -10.76 4.62 5.30
N ARG A 120 -9.76 3.93 5.82
CA ARG A 120 -8.35 4.26 5.56
C ARG A 120 -8.00 4.05 4.09
N GLN A 121 -8.45 2.93 3.52
CA GLN A 121 -8.25 2.62 2.09
C GLN A 121 -8.93 3.65 1.19
N GLU A 122 -10.19 3.98 1.47
CA GLU A 122 -10.94 5.01 0.72
C GLU A 122 -10.26 6.37 0.75
N ARG A 123 -9.69 6.78 1.90
CA ARG A 123 -8.93 8.04 2.02
C ARG A 123 -7.66 8.01 1.16
N LEU A 124 -6.91 6.92 1.19
CA LEU A 124 -5.70 6.78 0.37
C LEU A 124 -6.02 6.84 -1.13
N LEU A 125 -7.10 6.18 -1.56
CA LEU A 125 -7.56 6.22 -2.95
C LEU A 125 -8.06 7.61 -3.34
N ALA A 126 -8.79 8.30 -2.47
CA ALA A 126 -9.27 9.66 -2.71
C ALA A 126 -8.10 10.67 -2.77
N GLU A 127 -7.08 10.50 -1.95
CA GLU A 127 -5.87 11.32 -2.00
C GLU A 127 -5.09 11.05 -3.31
N ALA A 128 -4.91 9.79 -3.69
CA ALA A 128 -4.26 9.42 -4.96
C ALA A 128 -5.01 9.98 -6.17
N ALA A 129 -6.35 9.91 -6.19
CA ALA A 129 -7.17 10.48 -7.26
C ALA A 129 -7.02 12.01 -7.35
N ARG A 130 -6.97 12.72 -6.23
CA ARG A 130 -6.75 14.19 -6.21
C ARG A 130 -5.39 14.59 -6.77
N PHE A 131 -4.34 13.80 -6.51
CA PHE A 131 -3.02 14.03 -7.08
C PHE A 131 -3.00 13.75 -8.58
N ALA A 132 -3.66 12.69 -9.05
CA ALA A 132 -3.78 12.39 -10.47
C ALA A 132 -4.54 13.48 -11.23
N ASP A 133 -5.63 14.01 -10.68
CA ASP A 133 -6.40 15.10 -11.29
C ASP A 133 -5.61 16.43 -11.33
N ALA A 134 -4.83 16.72 -10.28
CA ALA A 134 -3.96 17.90 -10.24
C ALA A 134 -2.83 17.81 -11.29
N ASP A 135 -2.24 16.64 -11.48
CA ASP A 135 -1.19 16.43 -12.49
C ASP A 135 -1.75 16.48 -13.91
N ILE A 136 -2.95 15.92 -14.15
CA ILE A 136 -3.63 16.04 -15.45
C ILE A 136 -4.00 17.49 -15.75
N GLY A 137 -4.45 18.24 -14.75
CA GLY A 137 -4.77 19.67 -14.88
C GLY A 137 -3.53 20.53 -15.17
N ALA A 138 -2.40 20.22 -14.55
CA ALA A 138 -1.12 20.88 -14.80
C ALA A 138 -0.58 20.54 -16.20
N MET A 139 -0.64 19.28 -16.61
CA MET A 139 -0.28 18.84 -17.96
C MET A 139 -1.16 19.48 -19.05
N ALA A 140 -2.47 19.55 -18.83
CA ALA A 140 -3.40 20.18 -19.77
C ALA A 140 -3.10 21.68 -19.93
N LYS A 141 -2.75 22.40 -18.86
CA LYS A 141 -2.30 23.79 -18.95
C LYS A 141 -0.98 23.93 -19.71
N GLN A 142 0.00 23.08 -19.43
CA GLN A 142 1.27 23.07 -20.17
C GLN A 142 1.09 22.77 -21.66
N ILE A 143 0.23 21.79 -22.01
CA ILE A 143 -0.07 21.49 -23.41
C ILE A 143 -0.77 22.68 -24.09
N THR A 144 -1.64 23.39 -23.39
CA THR A 144 -2.33 24.59 -23.93
C THR A 144 -1.33 25.74 -24.11
N GLU A 145 -0.41 25.96 -23.18
CA GLU A 145 0.67 26.95 -23.29
C GLU A 145 1.63 26.60 -24.43
N ILE A 146 2.05 25.34 -24.55
CA ILE A 146 2.90 24.86 -25.64
C ILE A 146 2.17 25.02 -26.99
N ARG A 147 0.86 24.73 -27.07
CA ARG A 147 0.04 24.97 -28.28
C ARG A 147 -0.04 26.45 -28.62
N SER A 148 -0.15 27.33 -27.63
CA SER A 148 -0.18 28.79 -27.89
C SER A 148 1.18 29.33 -28.33
N MET A 149 2.29 28.70 -27.88
CA MET A 149 3.66 29.04 -28.30
C MET A 149 4.04 28.46 -29.67
N LEU A 150 3.43 27.34 -30.10
CA LEU A 150 3.66 26.69 -31.39
C LEU A 150 2.86 27.33 -32.55
N GLY A 151 2.09 28.36 -32.26
CA GLY A 151 1.31 29.12 -33.30
C GLY A 151 2.17 29.95 -34.26
N THR A 152 3.49 30.01 -34.18
CA THR A 152 4.39 30.57 -35.17
C THR A 152 5.81 29.98 -35.07
N GLY A 153 6.15 29.06 -35.96
CA GLY A 153 7.50 28.90 -36.52
C GLY A 153 8.58 28.21 -35.69
N GLY A 154 9.04 27.04 -36.15
CA GLY A 154 10.43 26.60 -36.02
C GLY A 154 10.72 25.62 -34.90
N VAL A 155 10.81 24.33 -35.27
CA VAL A 155 11.26 23.22 -34.43
C VAL A 155 12.71 23.43 -33.98
N LYS A 156 12.95 23.68 -32.68
CA LYS A 156 14.17 23.32 -31.99
C LYS A 156 13.83 22.32 -30.87
N LYS A 157 14.41 21.11 -30.97
CA LYS A 157 14.42 20.10 -29.91
C LYS A 157 15.00 20.71 -28.64
N ALA A 158 14.15 21.02 -27.66
CA ALA A 158 14.57 21.26 -26.29
C ALA A 158 13.88 20.19 -25.42
N THR A 159 14.67 19.35 -24.81
CA THR A 159 14.26 18.51 -23.67
C THR A 159 13.70 19.43 -22.60
N PRO A 160 12.47 19.18 -22.06
CA PRO A 160 11.98 20.00 -20.97
C PRO A 160 12.79 19.70 -19.71
N ASP A 161 13.52 20.69 -19.25
CA ASP A 161 14.18 20.71 -17.95
C ASP A 161 13.07 20.91 -16.91
N VAL A 162 12.47 19.81 -16.45
CA VAL A 162 11.49 19.83 -15.36
C VAL A 162 12.28 20.07 -14.09
N LYS A 163 12.38 21.32 -13.64
CA LYS A 163 12.89 21.64 -12.31
C LYS A 163 11.94 21.06 -11.28
N LEU A 164 12.28 19.87 -10.80
CA LEU A 164 11.63 19.28 -9.63
C LEU A 164 12.13 20.02 -8.38
N ASP A 165 11.25 20.78 -7.75
CA ASP A 165 11.57 21.44 -6.48
C ASP A 165 11.56 20.42 -5.34
N PHE A 166 12.75 19.97 -4.96
CA PHE A 166 12.96 19.19 -3.75
C PHE A 166 13.17 20.13 -2.55
N THR A 167 12.51 19.81 -1.45
CA THR A 167 12.85 20.47 -0.20
C THR A 167 14.28 20.11 0.22
N PRO A 168 14.99 20.93 1.02
CA PRO A 168 16.36 20.63 1.44
C PRO A 168 16.50 19.24 2.09
N ARG A 169 15.48 18.79 2.82
CA ARG A 169 15.44 17.44 3.43
C ARG A 169 15.24 16.33 2.41
N GLU A 170 14.40 16.52 1.41
CA GLU A 170 14.21 15.57 0.31
C GLU A 170 15.46 15.43 -0.52
N ALA A 171 16.15 16.52 -0.84
CA ALA A 171 17.43 16.50 -1.55
C ALA A 171 18.51 15.76 -0.75
N SER A 172 18.61 16.01 0.57
CA SER A 172 19.54 15.27 1.43
C SER A 172 19.25 13.77 1.46
N VAL A 173 17.98 13.38 1.52
CA VAL A 173 17.59 11.96 1.49
C VAL A 173 17.88 11.35 0.13
N LEU A 174 17.60 12.05 -0.97
CA LEU A 174 17.87 11.59 -2.34
C LEU A 174 19.37 11.32 -2.55
N GLN A 175 20.24 12.22 -2.11
CA GLN A 175 21.69 12.06 -2.15
C GLN A 175 22.13 10.79 -1.43
N LEU A 176 21.68 10.57 -0.19
CA LEU A 176 22.04 9.40 0.60
C LEU A 176 21.46 8.09 0.05
N VAL A 177 20.30 8.17 -0.61
CA VAL A 177 19.72 7.04 -1.37
C VAL A 177 20.60 6.70 -2.57
N ALA A 178 21.11 7.69 -3.29
CA ALA A 178 22.02 7.49 -4.43
C ALA A 178 23.37 6.92 -3.99
N GLU A 179 23.86 7.30 -2.81
CA GLU A 179 25.05 6.71 -2.17
C GLU A 179 24.84 5.24 -1.73
N GLY A 180 23.64 4.68 -1.91
CA GLY A 180 23.33 3.28 -1.58
C GLY A 180 22.95 3.03 -0.11
N MET A 181 22.82 4.07 0.72
CA MET A 181 22.53 3.92 2.15
C MET A 181 21.11 3.39 2.41
N MET A 182 20.97 2.45 3.32
CA MET A 182 19.66 1.98 3.78
C MET A 182 18.93 3.02 4.66
N ASN A 183 17.61 2.97 4.74
CA ASN A 183 16.79 3.91 5.51
C ASN A 183 17.25 4.07 6.97
N LYS A 184 17.76 3.00 7.58
CA LYS A 184 18.32 3.01 8.96
C LYS A 184 19.60 3.83 9.07
N GLU A 185 20.44 3.78 8.05
CA GLU A 185 21.70 4.53 7.98
C GLU A 185 21.43 6.01 7.70
N ILE A 186 20.50 6.29 6.78
CA ILE A 186 20.02 7.64 6.47
C ILE A 186 19.41 8.28 7.72
N ALA A 187 18.60 7.54 8.46
CA ALA A 187 17.98 8.02 9.70
C ALA A 187 19.04 8.44 10.75
N ARG A 188 20.09 7.64 10.90
CA ARG A 188 21.21 7.97 11.79
C ARG A 188 22.00 9.20 11.32
N ARG A 189 22.28 9.28 10.02
CA ARG A 189 23.08 10.38 9.43
C ARG A 189 22.35 11.72 9.45
N LEU A 190 21.02 11.70 9.33
CA LEU A 190 20.16 12.90 9.34
C LEU A 190 19.55 13.19 10.72
N GLU A 191 19.92 12.43 11.75
CA GLU A 191 19.40 12.55 13.12
C GLU A 191 17.87 12.56 13.17
N THR A 192 17.24 11.61 12.47
CA THR A 192 15.78 11.49 12.36
C THR A 192 15.30 10.06 12.56
N SER A 193 14.00 9.83 12.58
CA SER A 193 13.45 8.48 12.67
C SER A 193 13.42 7.76 11.31
N ILE A 194 13.54 6.42 11.33
CA ILE A 194 13.40 5.60 10.11
C ILE A 194 12.07 5.89 9.42
N ARG A 195 10.98 6.05 10.18
CA ARG A 195 9.65 6.38 9.67
C ARG A 195 9.62 7.71 8.90
N ASN A 196 10.40 8.69 9.33
CA ASN A 196 10.51 9.96 8.60
C ASN A 196 11.28 9.79 7.28
N VAL A 197 12.33 8.96 7.27
CA VAL A 197 13.09 8.65 6.04
C VAL A 197 12.18 7.94 5.04
N GLU A 198 11.44 6.94 5.46
CA GLU A 198 10.45 6.24 4.63
C GLU A 198 9.44 7.21 3.99
N LYS A 199 8.96 8.17 4.78
CA LYS A 199 8.05 9.22 4.30
C LYS A 199 8.70 10.12 3.24
N TYR A 200 10.00 10.47 3.41
CA TYR A 200 10.73 11.24 2.40
C TYR A 200 10.98 10.41 1.13
N VAL A 201 11.37 9.15 1.25
CA VAL A 201 11.56 8.25 0.11
C VAL A 201 10.26 8.06 -0.68
N SER A 202 9.13 7.87 0.00
CA SER A 202 7.82 7.78 -0.65
C SER A 202 7.46 9.07 -1.41
N ARG A 203 7.76 10.24 -0.84
CA ARG A 203 7.56 11.53 -1.54
C ARG A 203 8.47 11.68 -2.76
N LEU A 204 9.71 11.20 -2.66
CA LEU A 204 10.65 11.20 -3.78
C LEU A 204 10.13 10.32 -4.93
N PHE A 205 9.60 9.11 -4.64
CA PHE A 205 8.97 8.27 -5.65
C PHE A 205 7.81 8.99 -6.36
N ILE A 206 6.95 9.65 -5.61
CA ILE A 206 5.82 10.41 -6.18
C ILE A 206 6.34 11.55 -7.07
N LYS A 207 7.30 12.35 -6.58
CA LYS A 207 7.82 13.51 -7.31
C LYS A 207 8.57 13.13 -8.60
N THR A 208 9.30 12.01 -8.57
CA THR A 208 10.11 11.53 -9.71
C THR A 208 9.33 10.58 -10.64
N GLY A 209 8.14 10.13 -10.22
CA GLY A 209 7.35 9.14 -10.97
C GLY A 209 8.00 7.76 -11.02
N THR A 210 8.89 7.44 -10.05
CA THR A 210 9.58 6.15 -9.99
C THR A 210 8.89 5.20 -9.02
N ALA A 211 8.91 3.89 -9.33
CA ALA A 211 8.25 2.86 -8.54
C ALA A 211 9.20 2.07 -7.63
N SER A 212 10.52 2.22 -7.83
CA SER A 212 11.52 1.48 -7.08
C SER A 212 12.73 2.34 -6.71
N ARG A 213 13.47 1.90 -5.67
CA ARG A 213 14.69 2.57 -5.23
C ARG A 213 15.76 2.63 -6.34
N THR A 214 15.88 1.57 -7.11
CA THR A 214 16.84 1.49 -8.24
C THR A 214 16.47 2.47 -9.34
N GLU A 215 15.17 2.60 -9.64
CA GLU A 215 14.68 3.60 -10.59
C GLU A 215 14.90 5.03 -10.09
N LEU A 216 14.70 5.28 -8.80
CA LEU A 216 14.93 6.59 -8.19
C LEU A 216 16.41 6.99 -8.28
N VAL A 217 17.34 6.07 -8.02
CA VAL A 217 18.78 6.31 -8.16
C VAL A 217 19.14 6.60 -9.62
N ARG A 218 18.66 5.77 -10.55
CA ARG A 218 18.87 5.98 -12.00
C ARG A 218 18.33 7.33 -12.45
N TYR A 219 17.12 7.67 -12.05
CA TYR A 219 16.50 8.96 -12.36
C TYR A 219 17.34 10.14 -11.84
N ALA A 220 17.81 10.05 -10.59
CA ALA A 220 18.62 11.10 -9.98
C ALA A 220 19.96 11.33 -10.72
N LEU A 221 20.61 10.26 -11.18
CA LEU A 221 21.85 10.33 -11.98
C LEU A 221 21.58 10.88 -13.40
N GLU A 222 20.54 10.41 -14.08
CA GLU A 222 20.18 10.85 -15.43
C GLU A 222 19.81 12.35 -15.50
N HIS A 223 19.27 12.91 -14.42
CA HIS A 223 18.85 14.31 -14.35
C HIS A 223 19.83 15.21 -13.58
N GLY A 224 21.01 14.68 -13.20
CA GLY A 224 22.04 15.45 -12.50
C GLY A 224 21.59 16.00 -11.14
N LEU A 225 20.73 15.28 -10.45
CA LEU A 225 20.18 15.67 -9.13
C LEU A 225 21.09 15.24 -7.98
N VAL A 226 22.04 14.36 -8.25
CA VAL A 226 23.06 13.82 -7.34
C VAL A 226 24.35 13.61 -8.11
N ASP A 227 25.51 13.71 -7.40
CA ASP A 227 26.86 13.50 -7.95
C ASP A 227 27.25 12.01 -7.93
#